data_404757fc24f11d78959720fa34b85db6
#
_entry.id   404757fc24f11d78959720fa34b85db6
#
_cell.length_a   1.000
_cell.length_b   1.000
_cell.length_c   1.000
_cell.angle_alpha   90.00
_cell.angle_beta   90.00
_cell.angle_gamma   90.00
#
_symmetry.space_group_name_H-M   'P 1'
#
loop_
_entity.id
_entity.type
_entity.pdbx_description
1 polymer ?
#
loop_
_entity_poly.entity_id
_entity_poly.type
_entity_poly.pdbx_seq_one_letter_code
_entity_poly.pdbx_strand_id
1 'polypeptide(L)'
;NWVKENDFAGNSPADNPAVRDKLAELWTEAQVCRLMTMRSMSLVNRGDTFTYEGSAEKVWAPEHGVKTTEAISQILGPYAQLLRGSEEAIEDGLYAHNLMGSFQSGINHGSVQIMRDQMARRGLGMPRG
;
A
#
# COMPACT_ATOMS: atom_id res chain seq x y z
N ASN A 1 -1.26 -13.48 -11.25
CA ASN A 1 -1.41 -14.23 -12.51
C ASN A 1 -2.47 -13.64 -13.43
N TRP A 2 -3.57 -13.05 -12.89
CA TRP A 2 -4.68 -12.50 -13.66
C TRP A 2 -4.23 -11.60 -14.83
N VAL A 3 -3.29 -10.68 -14.60
CA VAL A 3 -2.72 -9.76 -15.63
C VAL A 3 -2.08 -10.50 -16.80
N LYS A 4 -1.57 -11.73 -16.58
CA LYS A 4 -0.95 -12.56 -17.63
C LYS A 4 -1.95 -13.44 -18.37
N GLU A 5 -3.07 -13.76 -17.74
CA GLU A 5 -4.04 -14.74 -18.19
C GLU A 5 -5.23 -14.10 -18.90
N ASN A 6 -5.40 -12.78 -18.72
CA ASN A 6 -6.54 -12.06 -19.28
C ASN A 6 -6.09 -11.06 -20.35
N ASP A 7 -6.83 -11.07 -21.44
CA ASP A 7 -6.61 -10.23 -22.61
C ASP A 7 -7.78 -9.24 -22.75
N PHE A 8 -7.48 -7.95 -22.72
CA PHE A 8 -8.45 -6.91 -22.96
C PHE A 8 -8.30 -6.41 -24.40
N ALA A 9 -9.30 -6.70 -25.24
CA ALA A 9 -9.33 -6.25 -26.64
C ALA A 9 -8.06 -6.60 -27.44
N GLY A 10 -7.49 -7.79 -27.24
CA GLY A 10 -6.33 -8.28 -27.95
C GLY A 10 -4.98 -7.86 -27.38
N ASN A 11 -4.95 -7.24 -26.19
CA ASN A 11 -3.71 -6.84 -25.52
C ASN A 11 -3.71 -7.27 -24.06
N SER A 12 -2.78 -8.11 -23.68
CA SER A 12 -2.58 -8.44 -22.27
C SER A 12 -2.10 -7.21 -21.51
N PRO A 13 -2.68 -6.87 -20.33
CA PRO A 13 -2.13 -5.82 -19.47
C PRO A 13 -0.66 -6.04 -19.12
N ALA A 14 -0.18 -7.30 -19.15
CA ALA A 14 1.22 -7.63 -18.93
C ALA A 14 2.16 -7.09 -20.02
N ASP A 15 1.67 -6.89 -21.23
CA ASP A 15 2.45 -6.40 -22.36
C ASP A 15 2.49 -4.86 -22.42
N ASN A 16 1.67 -4.19 -21.59
CA ASN A 16 1.66 -2.73 -21.49
C ASN A 16 2.85 -2.26 -20.64
N PRO A 17 3.82 -1.49 -21.22
CA PRO A 17 4.97 -1.01 -20.49
C PRO A 17 4.60 -0.17 -19.26
N ALA A 18 3.57 0.68 -19.37
CA ALA A 18 3.13 1.53 -18.26
C ALA A 18 2.58 0.71 -17.08
N VAL A 19 1.89 -0.40 -17.35
CA VAL A 19 1.43 -1.34 -16.31
C VAL A 19 2.64 -2.00 -15.64
N ARG A 20 3.61 -2.45 -16.43
CA ARG A 20 4.83 -3.09 -15.91
C ARG A 20 5.64 -2.13 -15.03
N ASP A 21 5.82 -0.90 -15.48
CA ASP A 21 6.52 0.14 -14.71
C ASP A 21 5.80 0.44 -13.39
N LYS A 22 4.46 0.56 -13.45
CA LYS A 22 3.66 0.79 -12.23
C LYS A 22 3.77 -0.38 -11.25
N LEU A 23 3.73 -1.62 -11.73
CA LEU A 23 3.90 -2.80 -10.86
C LEU A 23 5.31 -2.89 -10.28
N ALA A 24 6.34 -2.52 -11.05
CA ALA A 24 7.72 -2.48 -10.56
C ALA A 24 7.91 -1.39 -9.49
N GLU A 25 7.32 -0.21 -9.67
CA GLU A 25 7.28 0.86 -8.67
C GLU A 25 6.65 0.36 -7.36
N LEU A 26 5.44 -0.19 -7.44
CA LEU A 26 4.72 -0.71 -6.27
C LEU A 26 5.49 -1.82 -5.56
N TRP A 27 6.12 -2.71 -6.32
CA TRP A 27 6.98 -3.75 -5.76
C TRP A 27 8.16 -3.16 -4.99
N THR A 28 8.83 -2.16 -5.56
CA THR A 28 9.97 -1.48 -4.93
C THR A 28 9.53 -0.81 -3.62
N GLU A 29 8.40 -0.11 -3.62
CA GLU A 29 7.85 0.52 -2.42
C GLU A 29 7.45 -0.51 -1.35
N ALA A 30 6.92 -1.66 -1.74
CA ALA A 30 6.66 -2.76 -0.82
C ALA A 30 7.94 -3.31 -0.17
N GLN A 31 9.06 -3.41 -0.93
CA GLN A 31 10.35 -3.78 -0.36
C GLN A 31 10.87 -2.73 0.64
N VAL A 32 10.66 -1.44 0.38
CA VAL A 32 10.97 -0.37 1.36
C VAL A 32 10.19 -0.59 2.65
N CYS A 33 8.88 -0.82 2.57
CA CYS A 33 8.06 -1.11 3.75
C CYS A 33 8.61 -2.31 4.54
N ARG A 34 8.93 -3.40 3.85
CA ARG A 34 9.52 -4.60 4.45
C ARG A 34 10.84 -4.30 5.16
N LEU A 35 11.72 -3.52 4.55
CA LEU A 35 13.00 -3.15 5.15
C LEU A 35 12.83 -2.25 6.38
N MET A 36 11.87 -1.34 6.38
CA MET A 36 11.52 -0.52 7.55
C MET A 36 11.09 -1.41 8.73
N THR A 37 10.19 -2.37 8.49
CA THR A 37 9.76 -3.34 9.52
C THR A 37 10.94 -4.18 10.03
N MET A 38 11.80 -4.68 9.15
CA MET A 38 12.99 -5.43 9.56
C MET A 38 13.95 -4.58 10.42
N ARG A 39 14.11 -3.29 10.10
CA ARG A 39 14.88 -2.35 10.92
C ARG A 39 14.27 -2.21 12.32
N SER A 40 12.96 -1.98 12.41
CA SER A 40 12.24 -1.85 13.67
C SER A 40 12.39 -3.10 14.54
N MET A 41 12.21 -4.28 13.94
CA MET A 41 12.40 -5.56 14.66
C MET A 41 13.84 -5.76 15.13
N SER A 42 14.82 -5.33 14.31
CA SER A 42 16.24 -5.39 14.70
C SER A 42 16.56 -4.51 15.92
N LEU A 43 15.98 -3.30 15.99
CA LEU A 43 16.12 -2.40 17.14
C LEU A 43 15.55 -3.05 18.40
N VAL A 44 14.33 -3.56 18.33
CA VAL A 44 13.69 -4.26 19.46
C VAL A 44 14.51 -5.44 19.94
N ASN A 45 15.01 -6.28 19.03
CA ASN A 45 15.81 -7.46 19.38
C ASN A 45 17.14 -7.13 20.04
N ARG A 46 17.70 -5.93 19.79
CA ARG A 46 18.92 -5.46 20.45
C ARG A 46 18.66 -4.74 21.78
N GLY A 47 17.40 -4.51 22.12
CA GLY A 47 17.03 -3.73 23.29
C GLY A 47 17.21 -2.20 23.08
N ASP A 48 17.33 -1.76 21.83
CA ASP A 48 17.45 -0.34 21.50
C ASP A 48 16.10 0.38 21.67
N THR A 49 16.15 1.69 21.90
CA THR A 49 14.94 2.51 21.99
C THR A 49 14.31 2.70 20.63
N PHE A 50 13.06 2.32 20.53
CA PHE A 50 12.20 2.52 19.38
C PHE A 50 11.55 3.92 19.47
N THR A 51 11.85 4.82 18.58
CA THR A 51 11.44 6.24 18.70
C THR A 51 10.43 6.67 17.65
N TYR A 52 10.87 6.82 16.40
CA TYR A 52 10.04 7.30 15.27
C TYR A 52 9.76 6.21 14.23
N GLU A 53 10.45 5.09 14.30
CA GLU A 53 10.43 4.04 13.28
C GLU A 53 9.02 3.51 13.05
N GLY A 54 8.27 3.19 14.10
CA GLY A 54 6.88 2.75 13.98
C GLY A 54 5.94 3.80 13.42
N SER A 55 6.22 5.09 13.71
CA SER A 55 5.48 6.18 13.10
C SER A 55 5.76 6.28 11.60
N ALA A 56 7.01 6.07 11.18
CA ALA A 56 7.40 6.04 9.76
C ALA A 56 6.73 4.89 9.01
N GLU A 57 6.73 3.68 9.58
CA GLU A 57 6.01 2.53 9.01
C GLU A 57 4.50 2.79 8.93
N LYS A 58 3.91 3.38 9.98
CA LYS A 58 2.49 3.70 10.04
C LYS A 58 2.08 4.80 9.05
N VAL A 59 3.00 5.61 8.56
CA VAL A 59 2.77 6.54 7.44
C VAL A 59 2.90 5.81 6.11
N TRP A 60 4.02 5.13 5.92
CA TRP A 60 4.36 4.51 4.63
C TRP A 60 3.39 3.41 4.21
N ALA A 61 3.11 2.45 5.08
CA ALA A 61 2.33 1.26 4.73
C ALA A 61 0.89 1.57 4.29
N PRO A 62 0.10 2.43 4.98
CA PRO A 62 -1.22 2.82 4.52
C PRO A 62 -1.21 3.59 3.21
N GLU A 63 -0.27 4.53 3.02
CA GLU A 63 -0.18 5.31 1.79
C GLU A 63 0.18 4.43 0.60
N HIS A 64 1.12 3.50 0.79
CA HIS A 64 1.42 2.47 -0.20
C HIS A 64 0.22 1.55 -0.47
N GLY A 65 -0.55 1.18 0.56
CA GLY A 65 -1.77 0.39 0.43
C GLY A 65 -2.82 1.06 -0.45
N VAL A 66 -3.11 2.35 -0.23
CA VAL A 66 -4.01 3.14 -1.07
C VAL A 66 -3.49 3.20 -2.51
N LYS A 67 -2.24 3.58 -2.70
CA LYS A 67 -1.60 3.66 -4.02
C LYS A 67 -1.67 2.33 -4.79
N THR A 68 -1.48 1.22 -4.07
CA THR A 68 -1.55 -0.12 -4.65
C THR A 68 -2.97 -0.47 -5.10
N THR A 69 -3.97 -0.26 -4.26
CA THR A 69 -5.36 -0.57 -4.60
C THR A 69 -5.90 0.31 -5.72
N GLU A 70 -5.53 1.60 -5.76
CA GLU A 70 -5.86 2.50 -6.86
C GLU A 70 -5.23 2.04 -8.18
N ALA A 71 -3.93 1.70 -8.17
CA ALA A 71 -3.24 1.22 -9.37
C ALA A 71 -3.83 -0.10 -9.88
N ILE A 72 -4.14 -1.05 -8.99
CA ILE A 72 -4.81 -2.30 -9.36
C ILE A 72 -6.18 -1.99 -9.97
N SER A 73 -6.96 -1.08 -9.38
CA SER A 73 -8.27 -0.69 -9.92
C SER A 73 -8.17 -0.07 -11.32
N GLN A 74 -7.15 0.72 -11.58
CA GLN A 74 -6.88 1.27 -12.92
C GLN A 74 -6.52 0.19 -13.93
N ILE A 75 -5.74 -0.83 -13.53
CA ILE A 75 -5.35 -1.95 -14.38
C ILE A 75 -6.55 -2.86 -14.69
N LEU A 76 -7.40 -3.11 -13.71
CA LEU A 76 -8.60 -3.95 -13.86
C LEU A 76 -9.78 -3.22 -14.53
N GLY A 77 -9.74 -1.88 -14.57
CA GLY A 77 -10.80 -1.07 -15.15
C GLY A 77 -12.17 -1.33 -14.49
N PRO A 78 -13.26 -1.49 -15.28
CA PRO A 78 -14.61 -1.69 -14.73
C PRO A 78 -14.75 -2.92 -13.82
N TYR A 79 -13.95 -3.95 -14.04
CA TYR A 79 -13.99 -5.18 -13.22
C TYR A 79 -13.57 -4.94 -11.76
N ALA A 80 -12.78 -3.90 -11.50
CA ALA A 80 -12.39 -3.52 -10.14
C ALA A 80 -13.56 -3.01 -9.28
N GLN A 81 -14.70 -2.69 -9.90
CA GLN A 81 -15.89 -2.17 -9.22
C GLN A 81 -16.91 -3.26 -8.88
N LEU A 82 -16.72 -4.48 -9.39
CA LEU A 82 -17.63 -5.58 -9.17
C LEU A 82 -17.53 -6.08 -7.74
N LEU A 83 -18.66 -6.12 -7.07
CA LEU A 83 -18.77 -6.57 -5.68
C LEU A 83 -18.90 -8.09 -5.61
N ARG A 84 -18.75 -8.60 -4.39
CA ARG A 84 -18.95 -10.01 -4.07
C ARG A 84 -20.32 -10.51 -4.58
N GLY A 85 -20.30 -11.67 -5.21
CA GLY A 85 -21.50 -12.31 -5.77
C GLY A 85 -21.87 -11.86 -7.19
N SER A 86 -21.11 -10.91 -7.79
CA SER A 86 -21.27 -10.62 -9.22
C SER A 86 -20.58 -11.72 -10.04
N GLU A 87 -21.23 -12.20 -11.11
CA GLU A 87 -20.75 -13.33 -11.92
C GLU A 87 -19.36 -13.08 -12.52
N GLU A 88 -19.07 -11.84 -12.92
CA GLU A 88 -17.80 -11.45 -13.52
C GLU A 88 -16.80 -10.83 -12.49
N ALA A 89 -17.09 -10.94 -11.18
CA ALA A 89 -16.23 -10.35 -10.16
C ALA A 89 -14.91 -11.12 -10.05
N ILE A 90 -13.80 -10.43 -10.27
CA ILE A 90 -12.46 -10.97 -10.10
C ILE A 90 -12.22 -11.25 -8.61
N GLU A 91 -11.77 -12.49 -8.30
CA GLU A 91 -11.51 -12.91 -6.92
C GLU A 91 -12.71 -12.59 -5.97
N ASP A 92 -13.92 -12.87 -6.44
CA ASP A 92 -15.18 -12.63 -5.71
C ASP A 92 -15.29 -11.19 -5.15
N GLY A 93 -14.88 -10.20 -5.93
CA GLY A 93 -15.00 -8.78 -5.56
C GLY A 93 -13.96 -8.29 -4.54
N LEU A 94 -12.88 -9.05 -4.33
CA LEU A 94 -11.80 -8.70 -3.41
C LEU A 94 -11.21 -7.31 -3.67
N TYR A 95 -11.04 -6.96 -4.94
CA TYR A 95 -10.40 -5.68 -5.32
C TYR A 95 -11.28 -4.47 -5.01
N ALA A 96 -12.59 -4.55 -5.25
CA ALA A 96 -13.54 -3.52 -4.86
C ALA A 96 -13.57 -3.34 -3.34
N HIS A 97 -13.61 -4.43 -2.59
CA HIS A 97 -13.57 -4.41 -1.13
C HIS A 97 -12.28 -3.79 -0.60
N ASN A 98 -11.13 -4.19 -1.14
CA ASN A 98 -9.83 -3.66 -0.72
C ASN A 98 -9.67 -2.17 -1.03
N LEU A 99 -10.18 -1.69 -2.18
CA LEU A 99 -10.16 -0.28 -2.51
C LEU A 99 -10.96 0.54 -1.49
N MET A 100 -12.19 0.11 -1.19
CA MET A 100 -13.03 0.79 -0.20
C MET A 100 -12.42 0.79 1.20
N GLY A 101 -11.75 -0.30 1.59
CA GLY A 101 -11.14 -0.45 2.91
C GLY A 101 -9.76 0.19 3.05
N SER A 102 -9.07 0.50 1.95
CA SER A 102 -7.67 0.94 1.97
C SER A 102 -7.44 2.23 2.75
N PHE A 103 -8.36 3.18 2.67
CA PHE A 103 -8.28 4.48 3.36
C PHE A 103 -8.37 4.37 4.88
N GLN A 104 -9.05 3.33 5.39
CA GLN A 104 -9.25 3.13 6.82
C GLN A 104 -7.94 2.96 7.57
N SER A 105 -6.96 2.28 6.99
CA SER A 105 -5.67 2.03 7.61
C SER A 105 -4.85 3.31 7.88
N GLY A 106 -5.07 4.36 7.10
CA GLY A 106 -4.46 5.69 7.30
C GLY A 106 -5.05 6.50 8.44
N ILE A 107 -6.22 6.10 8.95
CA ILE A 107 -6.97 6.82 10.00
C ILE A 107 -6.90 6.06 11.33
N ASN A 108 -7.00 4.73 11.30
CA ASN A 108 -7.03 3.89 12.48
C ASN A 108 -5.70 3.89 13.26
N HIS A 109 -5.78 3.76 14.59
CA HIS A 109 -4.63 3.62 15.50
C HIS A 109 -3.63 4.78 15.41
N GLY A 110 -4.13 5.99 15.22
CA GLY A 110 -3.36 7.20 14.95
C GLY A 110 -3.28 7.51 13.46
N SER A 111 -3.80 8.67 13.08
CA SER A 111 -3.79 9.08 11.67
C SER A 111 -2.36 9.31 11.17
N VAL A 112 -2.18 9.22 9.85
CA VAL A 112 -0.88 9.50 9.22
C VAL A 112 -0.36 10.91 9.55
N GLN A 113 -1.25 11.88 9.78
CA GLN A 113 -0.88 13.24 10.18
C GLN A 113 -0.26 13.26 11.59
N ILE A 114 -0.85 12.56 12.56
CA ILE A 114 -0.31 12.40 13.91
C ILE A 114 1.03 11.67 13.86
N MET A 115 1.15 10.65 13.03
CA MET A 115 2.41 9.91 12.87
C MET A 115 3.52 10.77 12.27
N ARG A 116 3.21 11.63 11.29
CA ARG A 116 4.15 12.60 10.74
C ARG A 116 4.63 13.62 11.79
N ASP A 117 3.71 14.11 12.62
CA ASP A 117 4.06 14.98 13.75
C ASP A 117 4.99 14.27 14.75
N GLN A 118 4.73 13.00 15.06
CA GLN A 118 5.62 12.21 15.92
C GLN A 118 7.01 12.00 15.29
N MET A 119 7.09 11.74 13.98
CA MET A 119 8.37 11.65 13.28
C MET A 119 9.14 12.96 13.34
N ALA A 120 8.49 14.10 13.12
CA ALA A 120 9.10 15.41 13.18
C ALA A 120 9.68 15.69 14.58
N ARG A 121 8.92 15.40 15.63
CA ARG A 121 9.37 15.65 17.00
C ARG A 121 10.41 14.66 17.49
N ARG A 122 10.17 13.36 17.34
CA ARG A 122 11.02 12.31 17.90
C ARG A 122 12.22 11.98 17.01
N GLY A 123 12.04 12.09 15.68
CA GLY A 123 13.10 11.80 14.70
C GLY A 123 13.98 13.01 14.39
N LEU A 124 13.38 14.20 14.24
CA LEU A 124 14.08 15.41 13.84
C LEU A 124 14.27 16.42 15.00
N GLY A 125 13.73 16.16 16.19
CA GLY A 125 13.85 17.05 17.33
C GLY A 125 13.09 18.38 17.18
N MET A 126 12.07 18.43 16.32
CA MET A 126 11.29 19.66 16.09
C MET A 126 10.46 20.03 17.33
N PRO A 127 10.30 21.34 17.62
CA PRO A 127 9.51 21.79 18.76
C PRO A 127 8.02 21.46 18.57
N ARG A 128 7.31 21.42 19.70
CA ARG A 128 5.84 21.37 19.66
C ARG A 128 5.33 22.74 19.20
N GLY A 129 4.47 22.75 18.20
CA GLY A 129 3.71 23.94 17.83
C GLY A 129 2.64 24.28 18.85
#